data_30c3d7c356ea5d82e7de178e4f796176
#
_entry.id   30c3d7c356ea5d82e7de178e4f796176
#
_cell.length_a   1.000
_cell.length_b   1.000
_cell.length_c   1.000
_cell.angle_alpha   90.00
_cell.angle_beta   90.00
_cell.angle_gamma   90.00
#
_symmetry.space_group_name_H-M   'P 1'
#
loop_
_entity.id
_entity.type
_entity.pdbx_description
1 polymer ?
#
loop_
_entity_poly.entity_id
_entity_poly.type
_entity_poly.pdbx_seq_one_letter_code
_entity_poly.pdbx_strand_id
1 'polypeptide(L)'
;MLGVRMAMLRWERGLSQTQLAQRLHISASAVGMYEQGRRTPSLQLLVRLAQELGVTTDYLLTGQMHLQSDVPPTQAEEKRETMLWLLQQMANRQSRSGRKDFP
;
A
#
# COMPACT_ATOMS: atom_id res chain seq x y z
N MET A 1 1.45 -9.15 -9.12
CA MET A 1 0.44 -8.78 -10.12
C MET A 1 -0.32 -7.56 -9.68
N LEU A 2 -0.33 -6.58 -10.54
CA LEU A 2 -0.95 -5.29 -10.23
C LEU A 2 -2.43 -5.42 -9.86
N GLY A 3 -3.18 -6.15 -10.67
CA GLY A 3 -4.62 -6.25 -10.45
C GLY A 3 -4.99 -6.87 -9.13
N VAL A 4 -4.33 -7.94 -8.76
CA VAL A 4 -4.57 -8.61 -7.48
C VAL A 4 -4.21 -7.68 -6.33
N ARG A 5 -3.06 -7.01 -6.44
CA ARG A 5 -2.61 -6.11 -5.38
C ARG A 5 -3.55 -4.94 -5.23
N MET A 6 -4.02 -4.42 -6.35
CA MET A 6 -4.99 -3.33 -6.36
C MET A 6 -6.27 -3.75 -5.62
N ALA A 7 -6.79 -4.94 -5.92
CA ALA A 7 -7.98 -5.45 -5.27
C ALA A 7 -7.78 -5.65 -3.78
N MET A 8 -6.63 -6.20 -3.40
CA MET A 8 -6.34 -6.43 -1.98
C MET A 8 -6.25 -5.12 -1.21
N LEU A 9 -5.57 -4.13 -1.77
CA LEU A 9 -5.43 -2.83 -1.12
C LEU A 9 -6.78 -2.14 -1.00
N ARG A 10 -7.58 -2.20 -2.06
CA ARG A 10 -8.91 -1.63 -2.02
C ARG A 10 -9.73 -2.27 -0.90
N TRP A 11 -9.69 -3.59 -0.84
CA TRP A 11 -10.45 -4.33 0.14
C TRP A 11 -10.00 -4.01 1.56
N GLU A 12 -8.69 -3.90 1.77
CA GLU A 12 -8.15 -3.56 3.08
C GLU A 12 -8.61 -2.19 3.56
N ARG A 13 -8.88 -1.28 2.62
CA ARG A 13 -9.36 0.06 2.97
C ARG A 13 -10.87 0.14 3.04
N GLY A 14 -11.55 -0.99 2.92
CA GLY A 14 -13.01 -1.03 3.01
C GLY A 14 -13.71 -0.37 1.85
N LEU A 15 -13.09 -0.32 0.68
CA LEU A 15 -13.66 0.32 -0.49
C LEU A 15 -14.24 -0.70 -1.44
N SER A 16 -15.45 -0.44 -1.93
CA SER A 16 -16.01 -1.20 -3.04
C SER A 16 -15.37 -0.75 -4.34
N GLN A 17 -15.57 -1.53 -5.41
CA GLN A 17 -15.11 -1.11 -6.74
C GLN A 17 -15.74 0.23 -7.14
N THR A 18 -17.02 0.40 -6.83
CA THR A 18 -17.72 1.64 -7.14
C THR A 18 -17.12 2.81 -6.38
N GLN A 19 -16.81 2.62 -5.11
CA GLN A 19 -16.24 3.69 -4.30
C GLN A 19 -14.86 4.10 -4.79
N LEU A 20 -14.03 3.13 -5.12
CA LEU A 20 -12.71 3.44 -5.66
C LEU A 20 -12.85 4.14 -7.00
N ALA A 21 -13.76 3.67 -7.84
CA ALA A 21 -13.99 4.28 -9.14
C ALA A 21 -14.39 5.75 -9.00
N GLN A 22 -15.25 6.06 -8.02
CA GLN A 22 -15.65 7.43 -7.77
C GLN A 22 -14.47 8.31 -7.40
N ARG A 23 -13.58 7.79 -6.57
CA ARG A 23 -12.40 8.55 -6.16
C ARG A 23 -11.46 8.81 -7.32
N LEU A 24 -11.40 7.87 -8.26
CA LEU A 24 -10.52 7.99 -9.41
C LEU A 24 -11.19 8.65 -10.61
N HIS A 25 -12.49 8.93 -10.52
CA HIS A 25 -13.29 9.52 -11.61
C HIS A 25 -13.29 8.62 -12.84
N ILE A 26 -13.46 7.31 -12.61
CA ILE A 26 -13.59 6.33 -13.70
C ILE A 26 -14.79 5.45 -13.38
N SER A 27 -15.12 4.55 -14.28
CA SER A 27 -16.24 3.65 -14.08
C SER A 27 -15.87 2.47 -13.19
N ALA A 28 -16.86 1.91 -12.51
CA ALA A 28 -16.64 0.70 -11.72
C ALA A 28 -16.20 -0.46 -12.62
N SER A 29 -16.72 -0.51 -13.83
CA SER A 29 -16.30 -1.51 -14.82
C SER A 29 -14.82 -1.42 -15.09
N ALA A 30 -14.30 -0.20 -15.21
CA ALA A 30 -12.87 -0.01 -15.45
C ALA A 30 -12.05 -0.54 -14.28
N VAL A 31 -12.48 -0.27 -13.05
CA VAL A 31 -11.79 -0.80 -11.88
C VAL A 31 -11.77 -2.33 -11.95
N GLY A 32 -12.90 -2.93 -12.25
CA GLY A 32 -12.98 -4.38 -12.37
C GLY A 32 -12.03 -4.94 -13.43
N MET A 33 -11.93 -4.28 -14.56
CA MET A 33 -11.04 -4.72 -15.63
C MET A 33 -9.58 -4.64 -15.22
N TYR A 34 -9.20 -3.57 -14.52
CA TYR A 34 -7.83 -3.44 -14.03
C TYR A 34 -7.52 -4.53 -13.01
N GLU A 35 -8.45 -4.81 -12.10
CA GLU A 35 -8.24 -5.83 -11.09
C GLU A 35 -8.14 -7.23 -11.67
N GLN A 36 -8.85 -7.48 -12.75
CA GLN A 36 -8.81 -8.77 -13.43
C GLN A 36 -7.64 -8.91 -14.38
N GLY A 37 -6.89 -7.85 -14.59
CA GLY A 37 -5.77 -7.88 -15.52
C GLY A 37 -6.15 -7.80 -16.97
N ARG A 38 -7.41 -7.45 -17.26
CA ARG A 38 -7.87 -7.32 -18.64
C ARG A 38 -7.45 -6.02 -19.26
N ARG A 39 -7.09 -5.06 -18.43
CA ARG A 39 -6.72 -3.73 -18.85
C ARG A 39 -5.62 -3.22 -17.97
N THR A 40 -4.72 -2.43 -18.53
CA THR A 40 -3.61 -1.85 -17.78
C THR A 40 -3.90 -0.35 -17.60
N PRO A 41 -3.83 0.17 -16.37
CA PRO A 41 -4.05 1.60 -16.15
C PRO A 41 -2.95 2.42 -16.80
N SER A 42 -3.31 3.63 -17.22
CA SER A 42 -2.32 4.57 -17.71
C SER A 42 -1.38 4.97 -16.58
N LEU A 43 -0.25 5.55 -16.96
CA LEU A 43 0.71 5.99 -15.95
C LEU A 43 0.09 7.01 -15.01
N GLN A 44 -0.68 7.95 -15.55
CA GLN A 44 -1.34 8.95 -14.73
C GLN A 44 -2.33 8.33 -13.76
N LEU A 45 -3.12 7.37 -14.24
CA LEU A 45 -4.08 6.70 -13.39
C LEU A 45 -3.37 5.88 -12.31
N LEU A 46 -2.24 5.28 -12.67
CA LEU A 46 -1.45 4.49 -11.73
C LEU A 46 -0.99 5.35 -10.55
N VAL A 47 -0.52 6.57 -10.84
CA VAL A 47 -0.09 7.48 -9.79
C VAL A 47 -1.26 7.85 -8.89
N ARG A 48 -2.41 8.16 -9.47
CA ARG A 48 -3.59 8.50 -8.68
C ARG A 48 -4.07 7.31 -7.85
N LEU A 49 -4.01 6.12 -8.43
CA LEU A 49 -4.40 4.91 -7.75
C LEU A 49 -3.53 4.68 -6.51
N ALA A 50 -2.23 4.87 -6.66
CA ALA A 50 -1.31 4.73 -5.53
C ALA A 50 -1.64 5.74 -4.44
N GLN A 51 -1.95 6.97 -4.82
CA GLN A 51 -2.32 8.01 -3.86
C GLN A 51 -3.60 7.65 -3.12
N GLU A 52 -4.61 7.18 -3.83
CA GLU A 52 -5.88 6.82 -3.20
C GLU A 52 -5.74 5.62 -2.29
N LEU A 53 -4.87 4.70 -2.63
CA LEU A 53 -4.66 3.51 -1.81
C LEU A 53 -3.59 3.70 -0.75
N GLY A 54 -2.92 4.85 -0.73
CA GLY A 54 -1.94 5.17 0.31
C GLY A 54 -0.66 4.37 0.20
N VAL A 55 -0.25 4.02 -1.00
CA VAL A 55 0.99 3.29 -1.25
C VAL A 55 1.78 3.99 -2.34
N THR A 56 3.02 3.54 -2.55
CA THR A 56 3.84 4.05 -3.64
C THR A 56 3.49 3.33 -4.93
N THR A 57 3.80 3.96 -6.06
CA THR A 57 3.64 3.29 -7.34
C THR A 57 4.54 2.07 -7.44
N ASP A 58 5.73 2.14 -6.84
CA ASP A 58 6.63 0.99 -6.80
C ASP A 58 5.98 -0.20 -6.11
N TYR A 59 5.38 0.03 -4.96
CA TYR A 59 4.71 -1.05 -4.26
C TYR A 59 3.56 -1.62 -5.08
N LEU A 60 2.80 -0.73 -5.72
CA LEU A 60 1.68 -1.15 -6.53
C LEU A 60 2.12 -2.06 -7.67
N LEU A 61 3.24 -1.72 -8.29
CA LEU A 61 3.74 -2.44 -9.45
C LEU A 61 4.50 -3.71 -9.08
N THR A 62 5.29 -3.67 -8.02
CA THR A 62 6.20 -4.76 -7.70
C THR A 62 5.83 -5.52 -6.44
N GLY A 63 5.02 -4.94 -5.56
CA GLY A 63 4.73 -5.53 -4.28
C GLY A 63 5.86 -5.42 -3.29
N GLN A 64 6.86 -4.61 -3.58
CA GLN A 64 8.01 -4.45 -2.71
C GLN A 64 8.13 -3.01 -2.27
N MET A 65 8.50 -2.83 -1.02
CA MET A 65 8.74 -1.51 -0.49
C MET A 65 10.20 -1.16 -0.67
N HIS A 66 10.45 -0.13 -1.46
CA HIS A 66 11.79 0.38 -1.68
C HIS A 66 11.94 1.66 -0.88
N LEU A 67 12.85 1.65 0.07
CA LEU A 67 12.95 2.75 1.01
C LEU A 67 13.99 3.78 0.63
N GLN A 68 14.80 3.51 -0.38
CA GLN A 68 15.98 4.32 -0.53
C GLN A 68 16.44 4.58 -1.95
N SER A 69 15.61 4.48 -2.94
CA SER A 69 16.12 4.61 -4.31
C SER A 69 16.85 5.94 -4.53
N ASP A 70 16.38 7.02 -3.91
CA ASP A 70 16.97 8.34 -4.10
C ASP A 70 17.61 8.87 -2.83
N VAL A 71 17.87 8.03 -1.85
CA VAL A 71 18.34 8.43 -0.53
C VAL A 71 19.71 7.84 -0.29
N PRO A 72 20.67 8.62 0.28
CA PRO A 72 21.97 8.05 0.62
C PRO A 72 21.81 6.84 1.53
N PRO A 73 22.70 5.84 1.40
CA PRO A 73 22.56 4.61 2.18
C PRO A 73 22.46 4.82 3.70
N THR A 74 23.19 5.80 4.21
CA THR A 74 23.15 6.09 5.64
C THR A 74 21.76 6.49 6.10
N GLN A 75 21.14 7.39 5.35
CA GLN A 75 19.80 7.84 5.69
C GLN A 75 18.77 6.72 5.55
N ALA A 76 18.97 5.89 4.55
CA ALA A 76 18.06 4.76 4.35
C ALA A 76 18.13 3.80 5.52
N GLU A 77 19.34 3.55 5.99
CA GLU A 77 19.53 2.66 7.13
C GLU A 77 18.92 3.22 8.39
N GLU A 78 19.11 4.52 8.64
CA GLU A 78 18.53 5.17 9.80
C GLU A 78 17.02 5.08 9.78
N LYS A 79 16.43 5.36 8.64
CA LYS A 79 14.97 5.30 8.52
C LYS A 79 14.45 3.89 8.75
N ARG A 80 15.17 2.91 8.21
CA ARG A 80 14.78 1.52 8.39
C ARG A 80 14.82 1.12 9.86
N GLU A 81 15.88 1.50 10.53
CA GLU A 81 16.02 1.17 11.95
C GLU A 81 14.94 1.84 12.78
N THR A 82 14.67 3.10 12.49
CA THR A 82 13.62 3.82 13.22
C THR A 82 12.28 3.14 13.02
N MET A 83 11.98 2.77 11.78
CA MET A 83 10.72 2.11 11.47
C MET A 83 10.61 0.78 12.20
N LEU A 84 11.68 -0.01 12.17
CA LEU A 84 11.68 -1.28 12.86
C LEU A 84 11.49 -1.11 14.36
N TRP A 85 12.14 -0.11 14.92
CA TRP A 85 12.00 0.17 16.35
C TRP A 85 10.56 0.52 16.70
N LEU A 86 9.93 1.36 15.89
CA LEU A 86 8.54 1.74 16.11
C LEU A 86 7.60 0.55 16.02
N LEU A 87 7.82 -0.29 15.02
CA LEU A 87 7.00 -1.49 14.87
C LEU A 87 7.17 -2.43 16.06
N GLN A 88 8.39 -2.53 16.55
CA GLN A 88 8.66 -3.40 17.68
C GLN A 88 7.97 -2.88 18.94
N GLN A 89 7.96 -1.56 19.13
CA GLN A 89 7.27 -0.96 20.27
C GLN A 89 5.77 -1.23 20.19
N MET A 90 5.21 -1.12 19.02
CA MET A 90 3.80 -1.40 18.84
C MET A 90 3.47 -2.85 19.13
N ALA A 91 4.32 -3.75 18.67
CA ALA A 91 4.11 -5.18 18.91
C ALA A 91 4.21 -5.49 20.41
N ASN A 92 5.19 -4.92 21.07
CA ASN A 92 5.35 -5.14 22.51
C ASN A 92 4.14 -4.62 23.28
N ARG A 93 3.63 -3.48 22.86
CA ARG A 93 2.47 -2.90 23.51
C ARG A 93 1.26 -3.80 23.37
N GLN A 94 1.07 -4.35 22.19
CA GLN A 94 -0.02 -5.28 21.95
C GLN A 94 0.13 -6.57 22.75
N SER A 95 1.34 -7.05 22.86
CA SER A 95 1.61 -8.24 23.65
C SER A 95 1.21 -8.05 25.11
N ARG A 96 1.50 -6.88 25.62
CA ARG A 96 1.17 -6.59 27.01
C ARG A 96 -0.33 -6.50 27.23
N SER A 97 -0.99 -5.82 26.31
CA SER A 97 -2.43 -5.68 26.46
C SER A 97 -3.11 -7.01 26.32
N GLY A 98 -2.54 -7.85 25.55
CA GLY A 98 -3.08 -9.18 25.41
C GLY A 98 -2.86 -9.99 26.65
N ARG A 99 -1.98 -9.60 27.43
CA ARG A 99 -1.50 -10.27 28.51
C ARG A 99 -0.58 -9.50 29.22
N LYS A 100 -0.06 -8.83 28.95
CA LYS A 100 0.75 -8.18 29.21
C LYS A 100 1.74 -8.11 29.19
N ASP A 101 2.09 -8.49 28.78
CA ASP A 101 3.09 -8.28 28.48
C ASP A 101 3.94 -7.85 28.03
N PHE A 102 4.22 -7.88 27.67
CA PHE A 102 5.17 -7.67 27.16
C PHE A 102 5.66 -6.83 27.54
N PRO A 103 6.14 -6.57 27.63
CA PRO A 103 6.84 -6.28 27.51
C PRO A 103 7.28 -6.29 27.82
#